data_4d961452aba0d3d2af10f8a0b10b5790
#
_entry.id   4d961452aba0d3d2af10f8a0b10b5790
#
_cell.length_a   1.000
_cell.length_b   1.000
_cell.length_c   1.000
_cell.angle_alpha   90.00
_cell.angle_beta   90.00
_cell.angle_gamma   90.00
#
_symmetry.space_group_name_H-M   'P 1'
#
loop_
_entity.id
_entity.type
_entity.pdbx_description
1 polymer ?
#
loop_
_entity_poly.entity_id
_entity_poly.type
_entity_poly.pdbx_seq_one_letter_code
_entity_poly.pdbx_strand_id
1 'polypeptide(L)'
;LEMKGLPVNVVQTVGHTQIRRLVLGNVERRPSPAELEQMKQLAREAMQAGAIGVSSALIYPPAVYAQPREISALAGVAGEYGGGYFTHMRNEGDRLLEAVEEALQIGRDAKTPVHIFHLKAAGKANWGKMPRAIELIKNARASGQRVTADIYPYINNGLGIAALIHPRHFTAGHAALVQKLADPKLRNQIREEMESTGGWENWYRHAGSDWNRIVIGKSNHPKYRKWNGLSLAKIADENGEDPWDTFFELVIGGAFALPETMSEANKIMALQQGF
;
A
#
# COMPACT_ATOMS: atom_id res chain seq x y z
N LEU A 1 3.75 22.86 10.37
CA LEU A 1 3.17 22.19 11.53
C LEU A 1 3.56 22.92 12.83
N GLU A 2 4.81 23.25 13.02
CA GLU A 2 5.32 23.96 14.23
C GLU A 2 4.57 25.26 14.51
N MET A 3 4.34 26.08 13.48
CA MET A 3 3.64 27.37 13.63
C MET A 3 2.16 27.24 14.03
N LYS A 4 1.51 26.10 13.77
CA LYS A 4 0.11 25.89 14.11
C LYS A 4 -0.10 25.23 15.47
N GLY A 5 0.96 24.72 16.07
CA GLY A 5 0.90 23.87 17.26
C GLY A 5 0.18 22.54 16.97
N LEU A 6 0.67 21.47 17.54
CA LEU A 6 0.03 20.15 17.46
C LEU A 6 -0.27 19.66 18.88
N PRO A 7 -1.41 19.00 19.11
CA PRO A 7 -1.77 18.50 20.44
C PRO A 7 -0.95 17.27 20.85
N VAL A 8 -0.13 16.74 19.95
CA VAL A 8 0.70 15.54 20.13
C VAL A 8 2.08 15.74 19.49
N ASN A 9 3.06 14.98 19.96
CA ASN A 9 4.35 14.88 19.29
C ASN A 9 4.20 14.16 17.95
N VAL A 10 4.87 14.67 16.91
CA VAL A 10 4.85 14.09 15.56
C VAL A 10 6.28 13.84 15.11
N VAL A 11 6.51 12.63 14.60
CA VAL A 11 7.74 12.26 13.89
C VAL A 11 7.38 11.90 12.45
N GLN A 12 8.24 12.27 11.51
CA GLN A 12 7.99 12.13 10.09
C GLN A 12 9.01 11.17 9.45
N THR A 13 8.54 10.37 8.49
CA THR A 13 9.39 9.69 7.51
C THR A 13 9.34 10.45 6.18
N VAL A 14 10.38 10.34 5.36
CA VAL A 14 10.31 10.78 3.97
C VAL A 14 9.82 9.64 3.09
N GLY A 15 8.79 9.89 2.29
CA GLY A 15 8.19 8.88 1.42
C GLY A 15 9.00 8.67 0.14
N HIS A 16 9.44 7.43 -0.13
CA HIS A 16 10.05 7.04 -1.40
C HIS A 16 9.18 7.44 -2.61
N THR A 17 7.86 7.22 -2.51
CA THR A 17 6.92 7.57 -3.59
C THR A 17 6.98 9.04 -3.97
N GLN A 18 7.09 9.94 -2.99
CA GLN A 18 7.20 11.38 -3.22
C GLN A 18 8.52 11.73 -3.87
N ILE A 19 9.63 11.20 -3.37
CA ILE A 19 10.96 11.39 -3.96
C ILE A 19 10.98 10.89 -5.41
N ARG A 20 10.48 9.67 -5.65
CA ARG A 20 10.42 9.09 -6.99
C ARG A 20 9.58 9.96 -7.94
N ARG A 21 8.44 10.44 -7.47
CA ARG A 21 7.55 11.29 -8.29
C ARG A 21 8.18 12.63 -8.64
N LEU A 22 8.94 13.23 -7.74
CA LEU A 22 9.65 14.48 -7.99
C LEU A 22 10.73 14.33 -9.05
N VAL A 23 11.44 13.19 -9.06
CA VAL A 23 12.60 13.00 -9.94
C VAL A 23 12.21 12.32 -11.27
N LEU A 24 11.36 11.29 -11.23
CA LEU A 24 11.00 10.49 -12.40
C LEU A 24 9.58 10.76 -12.92
N GLY A 25 8.68 11.28 -12.09
CA GLY A 25 7.24 11.30 -12.39
C GLY A 25 6.57 9.95 -12.11
N ASN A 26 5.45 9.68 -12.79
CA ASN A 26 4.67 8.45 -12.61
C ASN A 26 5.09 7.30 -13.55
N VAL A 27 6.29 7.38 -14.15
CA VAL A 27 6.72 6.46 -15.21
C VAL A 27 7.18 5.11 -14.68
N GLU A 28 6.92 4.05 -15.47
CA GLU A 28 7.36 2.69 -15.21
C GLU A 28 8.75 2.45 -15.82
N ARG A 29 9.80 3.01 -15.20
CA ARG A 29 11.19 2.77 -15.58
C ARG A 29 12.11 2.86 -14.37
N ARG A 30 13.30 2.33 -14.50
CA ARG A 30 14.37 2.52 -13.50
C ARG A 30 14.92 3.95 -13.55
N PRO A 31 15.37 4.51 -12.41
CA PRO A 31 16.17 5.72 -12.42
C PRO A 31 17.50 5.50 -13.13
N SER A 32 17.97 6.51 -13.84
CA SER A 32 19.38 6.58 -14.24
C SER A 32 20.28 6.75 -13.01
N PRO A 33 21.62 6.53 -13.12
CA PRO A 33 22.53 6.78 -12.00
C PRO A 33 22.43 8.22 -11.44
N ALA A 34 22.30 9.21 -12.32
CA ALA A 34 22.17 10.61 -11.90
C ALA A 34 20.83 10.89 -11.18
N GLU A 35 19.72 10.34 -11.68
CA GLU A 35 18.42 10.44 -11.02
C GLU A 35 18.40 9.73 -9.67
N LEU A 36 19.03 8.55 -9.55
CA LEU A 36 19.13 7.86 -8.27
C LEU A 36 19.95 8.68 -7.25
N GLU A 37 21.03 9.35 -7.67
CA GLU A 37 21.79 10.22 -6.78
C GLU A 37 20.98 11.45 -6.37
N GLN A 38 20.19 12.03 -7.26
CA GLN A 38 19.25 13.09 -6.92
C GLN A 38 18.20 12.62 -5.92
N MET A 39 17.65 11.41 -6.06
CA MET A 39 16.71 10.82 -5.11
C MET A 39 17.38 10.64 -3.73
N LYS A 40 18.62 10.18 -3.68
CA LYS A 40 19.40 10.05 -2.44
C LYS A 40 19.65 11.41 -1.79
N GLN A 41 19.92 12.45 -2.58
CA GLN A 41 20.11 13.81 -2.06
C GLN A 41 18.83 14.32 -1.40
N LEU A 42 17.65 14.14 -2.01
CA LEU A 42 16.37 14.49 -1.39
C LEU A 42 16.11 13.72 -0.09
N ALA A 43 16.51 12.44 -0.04
CA ALA A 43 16.44 11.67 1.20
C ALA A 43 17.38 12.24 2.29
N ARG A 44 18.63 12.65 1.95
CA ARG A 44 19.56 13.30 2.89
C ARG A 44 18.99 14.59 3.45
N GLU A 45 18.44 15.45 2.59
CA GLU A 45 17.83 16.71 3.02
C GLU A 45 16.68 16.48 4.01
N ALA A 46 15.84 15.48 3.75
CA ALA A 46 14.76 15.12 4.65
C ALA A 46 15.29 14.59 5.99
N MET A 47 16.33 13.73 5.98
CA MET A 47 16.95 13.23 7.20
C MET A 47 17.59 14.37 8.01
N GLN A 48 18.27 15.30 7.35
CA GLN A 48 18.84 16.51 7.99
C GLN A 48 17.76 17.43 8.56
N ALA A 49 16.59 17.46 7.96
CA ALA A 49 15.40 18.18 8.45
C ALA A 49 14.68 17.46 9.61
N GLY A 50 15.18 16.31 10.08
CA GLY A 50 14.62 15.59 11.23
C GLY A 50 13.69 14.42 10.90
N ALA A 51 13.66 13.94 9.66
CA ALA A 51 12.97 12.68 9.35
C ALA A 51 13.64 11.51 10.09
N ILE A 52 12.84 10.55 10.56
CA ILE A 52 13.31 9.36 11.28
C ILE A 52 13.63 8.16 10.35
N GLY A 53 13.45 8.33 9.06
CA GLY A 53 13.73 7.29 8.08
C GLY A 53 13.04 7.50 6.73
N VAL A 54 13.25 6.52 5.86
CA VAL A 54 12.58 6.43 4.54
C VAL A 54 11.43 5.46 4.61
N SER A 55 10.26 5.86 4.12
CA SER A 55 9.09 4.98 4.02
C SER A 55 8.72 4.66 2.58
N SER A 56 8.12 3.49 2.35
CA SER A 56 7.60 3.07 1.05
C SER A 56 6.19 2.48 1.16
N ALA A 57 5.44 2.56 0.05
CA ALA A 57 4.17 1.87 -0.12
C ALA A 57 4.16 1.25 -1.52
N LEU A 58 4.65 0.01 -1.61
CA LEU A 58 5.07 -0.62 -2.86
C LEU A 58 3.93 -1.22 -3.69
N ILE A 59 2.68 -1.03 -3.27
CA ILE A 59 1.50 -1.40 -4.06
C ILE A 59 0.96 -0.23 -4.90
N TYR A 60 1.38 1.00 -4.59
CA TYR A 60 0.85 2.19 -5.27
C TYR A 60 1.81 2.75 -6.32
N PRO A 61 1.30 3.18 -7.50
CA PRO A 61 2.10 3.93 -8.46
C PRO A 61 2.56 5.30 -7.89
N PRO A 62 3.79 5.74 -8.18
CA PRO A 62 4.80 5.06 -8.98
C PRO A 62 5.73 4.12 -8.21
N ALA A 63 5.56 3.93 -6.90
CA ALA A 63 6.44 3.10 -6.07
C ALA A 63 6.39 1.61 -6.44
N VAL A 64 5.25 1.13 -6.95
CA VAL A 64 5.09 -0.26 -7.42
C VAL A 64 6.09 -0.64 -8.53
N TYR A 65 6.57 0.33 -9.29
CA TYR A 65 7.54 0.13 -10.38
C TYR A 65 9.00 0.10 -9.89
N ALA A 66 9.24 0.47 -8.61
CA ALA A 66 10.58 0.53 -8.05
C ALA A 66 11.16 -0.88 -7.84
N GLN A 67 12.44 -1.02 -8.15
CA GLN A 67 13.21 -2.24 -7.87
C GLN A 67 13.74 -2.19 -6.43
N PRO A 68 13.97 -3.36 -5.77
CA PRO A 68 14.53 -3.40 -4.41
C PRO A 68 15.81 -2.57 -4.25
N ARG A 69 16.69 -2.59 -5.25
CA ARG A 69 17.94 -1.81 -5.25
C ARG A 69 17.73 -0.30 -5.13
N GLU A 70 16.67 0.23 -5.75
CA GLU A 70 16.30 1.65 -5.63
C GLU A 70 15.90 1.97 -4.19
N ILE A 71 15.07 1.11 -3.59
CA ILE A 71 14.63 1.27 -2.20
C ILE A 71 15.82 1.16 -1.23
N SER A 72 16.68 0.13 -1.42
CA SER A 72 17.87 -0.08 -0.58
C SER A 72 18.81 1.14 -0.62
N ALA A 73 18.95 1.79 -1.78
CA ALA A 73 19.79 2.97 -1.91
C ALA A 73 19.27 4.14 -1.04
N LEU A 74 17.96 4.37 -1.01
CA LEU A 74 17.37 5.43 -0.19
C LEU A 74 17.32 5.03 1.30
N ALA A 75 16.99 3.78 1.61
CA ALA A 75 17.04 3.25 2.97
C ALA A 75 18.45 3.32 3.57
N GLY A 76 19.49 3.10 2.75
CA GLY A 76 20.88 3.25 3.16
C GLY A 76 21.21 4.67 3.59
N VAL A 77 20.68 5.67 2.88
CA VAL A 77 20.80 7.08 3.32
C VAL A 77 20.18 7.29 4.69
N ALA A 78 18.98 6.73 4.95
CA ALA A 78 18.38 6.82 6.28
C ALA A 78 19.27 6.16 7.35
N GLY A 79 19.91 5.02 7.04
CA GLY A 79 20.85 4.33 7.91
C GLY A 79 22.07 5.16 8.29
N GLU A 80 22.61 5.98 7.36
CA GLU A 80 23.72 6.91 7.62
C GLU A 80 23.40 7.91 8.75
N TYR A 81 22.12 8.25 8.93
CA TYR A 81 21.62 9.16 9.97
C TYR A 81 21.04 8.43 11.18
N GLY A 82 21.21 7.11 11.30
CA GLY A 82 20.66 6.31 12.40
C GLY A 82 19.15 6.05 12.27
N GLY A 83 18.53 6.39 11.14
CA GLY A 83 17.12 6.17 10.85
C GLY A 83 16.80 4.75 10.42
N GLY A 84 15.54 4.52 9.97
CA GLY A 84 15.01 3.21 9.57
C GLY A 84 14.36 3.20 8.20
N TYR A 85 14.09 1.99 7.72
CA TYR A 85 13.23 1.72 6.57
C TYR A 85 11.85 1.26 7.05
N PHE A 86 10.80 1.94 6.61
CA PHE A 86 9.41 1.69 6.98
C PHE A 86 8.64 1.29 5.73
N THR A 87 7.86 0.21 5.78
CA THR A 87 7.24 -0.28 4.53
C THR A 87 5.82 -0.80 4.67
N HIS A 88 4.93 -0.27 3.84
CA HIS A 88 3.82 -1.03 3.30
C HIS A 88 4.40 -1.91 2.18
N MET A 89 4.45 -3.20 2.41
CA MET A 89 5.13 -4.16 1.54
C MET A 89 4.54 -4.21 0.13
N ARG A 90 5.26 -4.83 -0.79
CA ARG A 90 4.86 -4.96 -2.20
C ARG A 90 3.63 -5.83 -2.42
N ASN A 91 3.40 -6.77 -1.53
CA ASN A 91 2.25 -7.67 -1.57
C ASN A 91 1.93 -8.15 -0.16
N GLU A 92 0.66 -8.14 0.21
CA GLU A 92 0.18 -8.56 1.53
C GLU A 92 -0.74 -9.79 1.43
N GLY A 93 -0.92 -10.33 0.23
CA GLY A 93 -1.77 -11.46 -0.09
C GLY A 93 -1.01 -12.62 -0.74
N ASP A 94 -1.18 -12.80 -2.06
CA ASP A 94 -0.70 -13.99 -2.78
C ASP A 94 0.82 -14.17 -2.71
N ARG A 95 1.58 -13.08 -2.62
CA ARG A 95 3.04 -13.06 -2.52
C ARG A 95 3.54 -12.45 -1.21
N LEU A 96 2.80 -12.66 -0.12
CA LEU A 96 3.15 -12.12 1.20
C LEU A 96 4.57 -12.53 1.64
N LEU A 97 4.94 -13.80 1.48
CA LEU A 97 6.21 -14.31 1.98
C LEU A 97 7.40 -13.70 1.23
N GLU A 98 7.29 -13.58 -0.09
CA GLU A 98 8.30 -12.92 -0.92
C GLU A 98 8.41 -11.42 -0.58
N ALA A 99 7.30 -10.77 -0.27
CA ALA A 99 7.30 -9.36 0.12
C ALA A 99 7.93 -9.14 1.50
N VAL A 100 7.73 -10.04 2.45
CA VAL A 100 8.45 -10.03 3.73
C VAL A 100 9.95 -10.21 3.49
N GLU A 101 10.36 -11.21 2.70
CA GLU A 101 11.77 -11.42 2.38
C GLU A 101 12.40 -10.22 1.65
N GLU A 102 11.67 -9.58 0.71
CA GLU A 102 12.11 -8.35 0.05
C GLU A 102 12.38 -7.24 1.08
N ALA A 103 11.46 -7.00 2.01
CA ALA A 103 11.62 -5.98 3.05
C ALA A 103 12.84 -6.26 3.95
N LEU A 104 13.02 -7.51 4.36
CA LEU A 104 14.18 -7.95 5.15
C LEU A 104 15.48 -7.79 4.36
N GLN A 105 15.49 -8.14 3.06
CA GLN A 105 16.67 -7.99 2.20
C GLN A 105 17.05 -6.52 1.99
N ILE A 106 16.07 -5.64 1.76
CA ILE A 106 16.30 -4.19 1.69
C ILE A 106 17.00 -3.69 2.95
N GLY A 107 16.53 -4.11 4.13
CA GLY A 107 17.18 -3.71 5.38
C GLY A 107 18.61 -4.22 5.53
N ARG A 108 18.90 -5.44 5.08
CA ARG A 108 20.27 -5.99 5.07
C ARG A 108 21.18 -5.21 4.12
N ASP A 109 20.73 -4.99 2.89
CA ASP A 109 21.50 -4.27 1.87
C ASP A 109 21.77 -2.82 2.28
N ALA A 110 20.80 -2.18 2.89
CA ALA A 110 20.87 -0.81 3.41
C ALA A 110 21.56 -0.70 4.79
N LYS A 111 21.82 -1.81 5.47
CA LYS A 111 22.34 -1.86 6.86
C LYS A 111 21.52 -1.01 7.83
N THR A 112 20.19 -1.04 7.69
CA THR A 112 19.27 -0.20 8.45
C THR A 112 18.15 -1.04 9.10
N PRO A 113 17.58 -0.60 10.24
CA PRO A 113 16.40 -1.22 10.81
C PRO A 113 15.22 -1.24 9.84
N VAL A 114 14.40 -2.28 9.92
CA VAL A 114 13.17 -2.42 9.12
C VAL A 114 11.96 -2.36 10.03
N HIS A 115 10.96 -1.59 9.64
CA HIS A 115 9.63 -1.62 10.23
C HIS A 115 8.59 -1.98 9.17
N ILE A 116 7.89 -3.09 9.38
CA ILE A 116 6.81 -3.54 8.50
C ILE A 116 5.51 -2.98 9.04
N PHE A 117 4.89 -2.06 8.28
CA PHE A 117 3.58 -1.51 8.63
C PHE A 117 2.49 -2.55 8.50
N HIS A 118 1.55 -2.55 9.47
CA HIS A 118 0.27 -3.27 9.44
C HIS A 118 0.39 -4.70 8.87
N LEU A 119 1.31 -5.51 9.42
CA LEU A 119 1.56 -6.89 9.00
C LEU A 119 0.25 -7.68 8.91
N LYS A 120 -0.07 -8.20 7.73
CA LYS A 120 -1.28 -8.98 7.49
C LYS A 120 -1.08 -10.02 6.40
N ALA A 121 -1.95 -11.03 6.40
CA ALA A 121 -2.17 -11.95 5.30
C ALA A 121 -3.56 -11.64 4.71
N ALA A 122 -3.60 -10.86 3.63
CA ALA A 122 -4.83 -10.39 3.02
C ALA A 122 -5.50 -11.46 2.14
N GLY A 123 -6.81 -11.65 2.36
CA GLY A 123 -7.63 -12.63 1.66
C GLY A 123 -7.58 -14.02 2.28
N LYS A 124 -8.75 -14.65 2.36
CA LYS A 124 -8.94 -15.95 3.05
C LYS A 124 -7.98 -17.05 2.55
N ALA A 125 -7.70 -17.07 1.24
CA ALA A 125 -6.76 -18.02 0.65
C ALA A 125 -5.31 -17.86 1.17
N ASN A 126 -4.97 -16.70 1.71
CA ASN A 126 -3.64 -16.35 2.17
C ASN A 126 -3.46 -16.44 3.69
N TRP A 127 -4.54 -16.58 4.47
CA TRP A 127 -4.48 -16.56 5.93
C TRP A 127 -3.51 -17.58 6.52
N GLY A 128 -3.37 -18.76 5.89
CA GLY A 128 -2.42 -19.79 6.29
C GLY A 128 -0.94 -19.40 6.14
N LYS A 129 -0.61 -18.29 5.48
CA LYS A 129 0.77 -17.80 5.32
C LYS A 129 1.29 -17.03 6.55
N MET A 130 0.39 -16.52 7.41
CA MET A 130 0.75 -15.66 8.54
C MET A 130 1.77 -16.29 9.50
N PRO A 131 1.65 -17.56 9.92
CA PRO A 131 2.67 -18.20 10.76
C PRO A 131 4.08 -18.16 10.13
N ARG A 132 4.16 -18.41 8.83
CA ARG A 132 5.44 -18.41 8.12
C ARG A 132 6.01 -16.99 7.96
N ALA A 133 5.18 -15.98 7.73
CA ALA A 133 5.60 -14.58 7.70
C ALA A 133 6.21 -14.16 9.05
N ILE A 134 5.57 -14.53 10.17
CA ILE A 134 6.08 -14.30 11.52
C ILE A 134 7.41 -15.02 11.73
N GLU A 135 7.54 -16.27 11.28
CA GLU A 135 8.78 -17.04 11.39
C GLU A 135 9.94 -16.38 10.63
N LEU A 136 9.71 -15.87 9.41
CA LEU A 136 10.72 -15.12 8.65
C LEU A 136 11.24 -13.91 9.45
N ILE A 137 10.35 -13.13 10.06
CA ILE A 137 10.72 -11.99 10.90
C ILE A 137 11.53 -12.45 12.11
N LYS A 138 11.09 -13.50 12.82
CA LYS A 138 11.80 -14.08 13.98
C LYS A 138 13.21 -14.53 13.61
N ASN A 139 13.36 -15.23 12.50
CA ASN A 139 14.65 -15.71 12.01
C ASN A 139 15.60 -14.55 11.67
N ALA A 140 15.09 -13.51 11.01
CA ALA A 140 15.86 -12.29 10.74
C ALA A 140 16.34 -11.64 12.05
N ARG A 141 15.47 -11.53 13.05
CA ARG A 141 15.84 -10.99 14.37
C ARG A 141 16.86 -11.86 15.09
N ALA A 142 16.70 -13.17 15.06
CA ALA A 142 17.65 -14.12 15.65
C ALA A 142 19.04 -14.02 14.99
N SER A 143 19.12 -13.65 13.70
CA SER A 143 20.38 -13.40 13.00
C SER A 143 20.95 -11.99 13.23
N GLY A 144 20.37 -11.19 14.14
CA GLY A 144 20.86 -9.86 14.53
C GLY A 144 20.27 -8.69 13.74
N GLN A 145 19.34 -8.93 12.81
CA GLN A 145 18.68 -7.86 12.09
C GLN A 145 17.63 -7.17 12.98
N ARG A 146 17.66 -5.83 13.04
CA ARG A 146 16.63 -5.07 13.75
C ARG A 146 15.38 -4.98 12.89
N VAL A 147 14.35 -5.73 13.25
CA VAL A 147 13.05 -5.77 12.56
C VAL A 147 11.93 -5.62 13.58
N THR A 148 10.97 -4.76 13.25
CA THR A 148 9.73 -4.57 13.99
C THR A 148 8.54 -4.61 13.02
N ALA A 149 7.35 -4.83 13.54
CA ALA A 149 6.11 -4.73 12.77
C ALA A 149 5.01 -4.15 13.65
N ASP A 150 4.01 -3.55 13.03
CA ASP A 150 2.76 -3.18 13.69
C ASP A 150 1.56 -3.89 13.04
N ILE A 151 0.40 -3.79 13.67
CA ILE A 151 -0.87 -4.25 13.15
C ILE A 151 -1.99 -3.41 13.75
N TYR A 152 -3.06 -3.16 12.98
CA TYR A 152 -4.25 -2.47 13.49
C TYR A 152 -5.32 -3.46 13.98
N PRO A 153 -6.24 -3.06 14.88
CA PRO A 153 -7.19 -3.96 15.54
C PRO A 153 -8.45 -4.26 14.70
N TYR A 154 -8.39 -4.13 13.39
CA TYR A 154 -9.52 -4.34 12.48
C TYR A 154 -9.28 -5.52 11.55
N ILE A 155 -10.36 -6.08 10.99
CA ILE A 155 -10.29 -7.10 9.92
C ILE A 155 -10.49 -6.51 8.53
N ASN A 156 -10.77 -5.21 8.44
CA ASN A 156 -10.90 -4.46 7.21
C ASN A 156 -9.63 -3.65 6.94
N ASN A 157 -9.20 -3.61 5.70
CA ASN A 157 -8.15 -2.70 5.24
C ASN A 157 -8.76 -1.32 4.95
N GLY A 158 -7.94 -0.27 5.01
CA GLY A 158 -8.34 1.07 4.58
C GLY A 158 -7.52 1.53 3.39
N LEU A 159 -8.17 1.84 2.25
CA LEU A 159 -7.47 2.27 1.03
C LEU A 159 -8.36 3.15 0.14
N GLY A 160 -7.75 3.94 -0.75
CA GLY A 160 -8.49 4.60 -1.81
C GLY A 160 -9.09 3.57 -2.77
N ILE A 161 -10.37 3.69 -3.11
CA ILE A 161 -11.08 2.70 -3.92
C ILE A 161 -10.41 2.40 -5.27
N ALA A 162 -9.70 3.37 -5.83
CA ALA A 162 -8.94 3.20 -7.06
C ALA A 162 -7.80 2.18 -6.95
N ALA A 163 -7.34 1.84 -5.73
CA ALA A 163 -6.34 0.80 -5.51
C ALA A 163 -6.86 -0.63 -5.78
N LEU A 164 -8.17 -0.80 -6.00
CA LEU A 164 -8.74 -2.05 -6.48
C LEU A 164 -8.45 -2.29 -7.98
N ILE A 165 -8.00 -1.28 -8.71
CA ILE A 165 -7.66 -1.36 -10.13
C ILE A 165 -6.18 -1.68 -10.30
N HIS A 166 -5.86 -2.53 -11.30
CA HIS A 166 -4.48 -2.91 -11.59
C HIS A 166 -3.56 -1.69 -11.78
N PRO A 167 -2.37 -1.64 -11.14
CA PRO A 167 -1.46 -0.49 -11.18
C PRO A 167 -1.08 -0.01 -12.59
N ARG A 168 -1.10 -0.90 -13.59
CA ARG A 168 -0.77 -0.55 -14.99
C ARG A 168 -1.64 0.56 -15.59
N HIS A 169 -2.85 0.76 -15.08
CA HIS A 169 -3.75 1.80 -15.56
C HIS A 169 -3.38 3.21 -15.06
N PHE A 170 -2.42 3.31 -14.14
CA PHE A 170 -2.01 4.57 -13.51
C PHE A 170 -0.70 5.15 -14.06
N THR A 171 -0.11 4.60 -15.12
CA THR A 171 1.16 5.07 -15.69
C THR A 171 1.11 6.54 -16.15
N ALA A 172 -0.07 7.03 -16.56
CA ALA A 172 -0.31 8.45 -16.85
C ALA A 172 -0.92 9.22 -15.66
N GLY A 173 -1.02 8.59 -14.47
CA GLY A 173 -1.59 9.16 -13.25
C GLY A 173 -3.09 8.95 -13.13
N HIS A 174 -3.61 9.19 -11.91
CA HIS A 174 -5.02 8.96 -11.55
C HIS A 174 -6.00 9.80 -12.41
N ALA A 175 -5.70 11.07 -12.62
CA ALA A 175 -6.58 11.94 -13.41
C ALA A 175 -6.77 11.44 -14.85
N ALA A 176 -5.70 10.92 -15.47
CA ALA A 176 -5.77 10.36 -16.82
C ALA A 176 -6.60 9.07 -16.86
N LEU A 177 -6.54 8.23 -15.83
CA LEU A 177 -7.41 7.06 -15.71
C LEU A 177 -8.87 7.49 -15.61
N VAL A 178 -9.20 8.42 -14.71
CA VAL A 178 -10.57 8.91 -14.50
C VAL A 178 -11.20 9.40 -15.82
N GLN A 179 -10.44 10.16 -16.63
CA GLN A 179 -10.92 10.62 -17.94
C GLN A 179 -11.24 9.46 -18.90
N LYS A 180 -10.46 8.38 -18.85
CA LYS A 180 -10.65 7.19 -19.70
C LYS A 180 -11.77 6.27 -19.23
N LEU A 181 -12.21 6.35 -17.98
CA LEU A 181 -13.28 5.52 -17.44
C LEU A 181 -14.67 5.83 -18.05
N ALA A 182 -14.80 6.86 -18.87
CA ALA A 182 -15.98 7.06 -19.73
C ALA A 182 -16.10 5.99 -20.84
N ASP A 183 -15.00 5.30 -21.20
CA ASP A 183 -15.01 4.25 -22.22
C ASP A 183 -15.48 2.90 -21.62
N PRO A 184 -16.64 2.34 -22.09
CA PRO A 184 -17.15 1.07 -21.60
C PRO A 184 -16.19 -0.11 -21.87
N LYS A 185 -15.38 -0.05 -22.94
CA LYS A 185 -14.39 -1.10 -23.23
C LYS A 185 -13.32 -1.17 -22.15
N LEU A 186 -12.84 -0.01 -21.68
CA LEU A 186 -11.88 0.03 -20.59
C LEU A 186 -12.52 -0.47 -19.28
N ARG A 187 -13.77 -0.09 -18.97
CA ARG A 187 -14.47 -0.61 -17.79
C ARG A 187 -14.56 -2.14 -17.83
N ASN A 188 -14.93 -2.73 -18.96
CA ASN A 188 -14.99 -4.19 -19.14
C ASN A 188 -13.60 -4.84 -18.96
N GLN A 189 -12.57 -4.27 -19.55
CA GLN A 189 -11.20 -4.77 -19.37
C GLN A 189 -10.78 -4.75 -17.90
N ILE A 190 -11.02 -3.65 -17.18
CA ILE A 190 -10.70 -3.53 -15.76
C ILE A 190 -11.48 -4.57 -14.94
N ARG A 191 -12.76 -4.77 -15.25
CA ARG A 191 -13.59 -5.79 -14.59
C ARG A 191 -12.99 -7.18 -14.78
N GLU A 192 -12.69 -7.60 -16.01
CA GLU A 192 -12.07 -8.90 -16.30
C GLU A 192 -10.73 -9.08 -15.55
N GLU A 193 -9.91 -8.02 -15.48
CA GLU A 193 -8.66 -8.04 -14.72
C GLU A 193 -8.88 -8.22 -13.22
N MET A 194 -9.85 -7.51 -12.65
CA MET A 194 -10.17 -7.61 -11.22
C MET A 194 -10.77 -8.97 -10.85
N GLU A 195 -11.50 -9.59 -11.75
CA GLU A 195 -12.07 -10.95 -11.60
C GLU A 195 -11.00 -12.04 -11.85
N SER A 196 -9.90 -11.71 -12.54
CA SER A 196 -8.85 -12.67 -12.89
C SER A 196 -7.89 -12.99 -11.72
N THR A 197 -7.08 -14.04 -11.91
CA THR A 197 -6.10 -14.53 -10.94
C THR A 197 -4.73 -13.98 -11.25
N GLY A 198 -4.34 -12.83 -11.08
CA GLY A 198 -3.04 -12.61 -11.59
C GLY A 198 -2.12 -11.58 -10.97
N GLY A 199 -1.04 -11.99 -10.39
CA GLY A 199 0.28 -11.32 -10.31
C GLY A 199 0.39 -9.93 -9.66
N TRP A 200 -0.68 -9.39 -9.10
CA TRP A 200 -0.74 -8.07 -8.45
C TRP A 200 -1.57 -8.09 -7.17
N GLU A 201 -1.54 -7.04 -6.36
CA GLU A 201 -2.30 -6.92 -5.13
C GLU A 201 -3.77 -6.63 -5.44
N ASN A 202 -4.57 -7.69 -5.63
CA ASN A 202 -5.97 -7.58 -6.04
C ASN A 202 -6.91 -7.58 -4.84
N TRP A 203 -7.18 -6.41 -4.31
CA TRP A 203 -8.02 -6.21 -3.13
C TRP A 203 -9.47 -6.66 -3.30
N TYR A 204 -10.03 -6.60 -4.51
CA TYR A 204 -11.35 -7.16 -4.81
C TYR A 204 -11.38 -8.67 -4.58
N ARG A 205 -10.38 -9.41 -5.11
CA ARG A 205 -10.25 -10.84 -4.88
C ARG A 205 -9.91 -11.18 -3.44
N HIS A 206 -9.09 -10.39 -2.77
CA HIS A 206 -8.80 -10.58 -1.35
C HIS A 206 -10.05 -10.41 -0.47
N ALA A 207 -11.00 -9.59 -0.87
CA ALA A 207 -12.33 -9.48 -0.26
C ALA A 207 -13.30 -10.62 -0.71
N GLY A 208 -12.79 -11.64 -1.42
CA GLY A 208 -13.58 -12.79 -1.88
C GLY A 208 -14.38 -12.53 -3.16
N SER A 209 -14.04 -11.51 -3.94
CA SER A 209 -14.77 -11.05 -5.13
C SER A 209 -16.25 -10.73 -4.81
N ASP A 210 -16.47 -10.17 -3.63
CA ASP A 210 -17.80 -9.88 -3.09
C ASP A 210 -17.92 -8.41 -2.66
N TRP A 211 -18.74 -7.66 -3.37
CA TRP A 211 -19.01 -6.25 -3.09
C TRP A 211 -19.71 -6.00 -1.74
N ASN A 212 -20.31 -7.01 -1.13
CA ASN A 212 -20.85 -6.92 0.24
C ASN A 212 -19.74 -6.78 1.28
N ARG A 213 -18.54 -7.24 0.97
CA ARG A 213 -17.37 -7.19 1.85
C ARG A 213 -16.47 -5.97 1.65
N ILE A 214 -16.92 -5.02 0.82
CA ILE A 214 -16.20 -3.75 0.57
C ILE A 214 -17.08 -2.60 1.03
N VAL A 215 -16.84 -2.12 2.24
CA VAL A 215 -17.57 -0.98 2.82
C VAL A 215 -16.98 0.32 2.28
N ILE A 216 -17.82 1.28 1.97
CA ILE A 216 -17.42 2.64 1.57
C ILE A 216 -17.39 3.52 2.81
N GLY A 217 -16.20 3.75 3.36
CA GLY A 217 -16.02 4.57 4.57
C GLY A 217 -16.28 6.03 4.32
N LYS A 218 -15.91 6.55 3.14
CA LYS A 218 -16.16 7.94 2.72
C LYS A 218 -16.20 8.04 1.21
N SER A 219 -17.18 8.77 0.68
CA SER A 219 -17.21 9.16 -0.74
C SER A 219 -17.31 10.66 -0.89
N ASN A 220 -16.57 11.21 -1.86
CA ASN A 220 -16.69 12.61 -2.29
C ASN A 220 -17.72 12.76 -3.42
N HIS A 221 -18.15 11.66 -4.05
CA HIS A 221 -19.15 11.68 -5.12
C HIS A 221 -20.52 12.14 -4.59
N PRO A 222 -21.15 13.21 -5.15
CA PRO A 222 -22.39 13.79 -4.62
C PRO A 222 -23.52 12.77 -4.44
N LYS A 223 -23.69 11.86 -5.39
CA LYS A 223 -24.74 10.83 -5.39
C LYS A 223 -24.60 9.84 -4.24
N TYR A 224 -23.36 9.44 -3.90
CA TYR A 224 -23.11 8.36 -2.94
C TYR A 224 -22.70 8.82 -1.54
N ARG A 225 -22.46 10.11 -1.34
CA ARG A 225 -22.00 10.68 -0.06
C ARG A 225 -22.90 10.31 1.12
N LYS A 226 -24.21 10.22 0.92
CA LYS A 226 -25.20 9.89 1.96
C LYS A 226 -25.13 8.41 2.41
N TRP A 227 -24.44 7.55 1.65
CA TRP A 227 -24.37 6.11 1.88
C TRP A 227 -23.05 5.66 2.53
N ASN A 228 -22.25 6.59 3.07
CA ASN A 228 -21.02 6.25 3.78
C ASN A 228 -21.32 5.25 4.91
N GLY A 229 -20.48 4.24 5.06
CA GLY A 229 -20.61 3.16 6.03
C GLY A 229 -21.37 1.93 5.52
N LEU A 230 -21.96 1.97 4.32
CA LEU A 230 -22.58 0.81 3.67
C LEU A 230 -21.59 0.08 2.76
N SER A 231 -21.87 -1.21 2.49
CA SER A 231 -21.15 -1.95 1.47
C SER A 231 -21.48 -1.43 0.07
N LEU A 232 -20.53 -1.61 -0.86
CA LEU A 232 -20.73 -1.19 -2.25
C LEU A 232 -21.95 -1.88 -2.88
N ALA A 233 -22.15 -3.18 -2.60
CA ALA A 233 -23.35 -3.90 -3.05
C ALA A 233 -24.64 -3.25 -2.55
N LYS A 234 -24.69 -2.85 -1.27
CA LYS A 234 -25.87 -2.20 -0.71
C LYS A 234 -26.10 -0.81 -1.30
N ILE A 235 -25.01 -0.05 -1.56
CA ILE A 235 -25.10 1.26 -2.24
C ILE A 235 -25.67 1.10 -3.66
N ALA A 236 -25.22 0.11 -4.40
CA ALA A 236 -25.73 -0.19 -5.74
C ALA A 236 -27.23 -0.54 -5.69
N ASP A 237 -27.64 -1.43 -4.79
CA ASP A 237 -29.03 -1.83 -4.57
C ASP A 237 -29.93 -0.62 -4.25
N GLU A 238 -29.53 0.23 -3.31
CA GLU A 238 -30.29 1.44 -2.92
C GLU A 238 -30.43 2.48 -4.06
N ASN A 239 -29.58 2.41 -5.08
CA ASN A 239 -29.63 3.30 -6.24
C ASN A 239 -30.18 2.61 -7.49
N GLY A 240 -30.51 1.30 -7.44
CA GLY A 240 -30.97 0.52 -8.60
C GLY A 240 -29.89 0.38 -9.68
N GLU A 241 -28.62 0.23 -9.29
CA GLU A 241 -27.46 0.18 -10.18
C GLU A 241 -26.78 -1.19 -10.15
N ASP A 242 -26.02 -1.47 -11.20
CA ASP A 242 -25.05 -2.56 -11.19
C ASP A 242 -23.88 -2.20 -10.25
N PRO A 243 -23.39 -3.12 -9.40
CA PRO A 243 -22.27 -2.84 -8.50
C PRO A 243 -20.98 -2.40 -9.20
N TRP A 244 -20.70 -2.84 -10.43
CA TRP A 244 -19.56 -2.40 -11.21
C TRP A 244 -19.69 -0.95 -11.67
N ASP A 245 -20.90 -0.54 -12.07
CA ASP A 245 -21.15 0.85 -12.43
C ASP A 245 -20.99 1.75 -11.21
N THR A 246 -21.56 1.37 -10.07
CA THR A 246 -21.34 2.06 -8.77
C THR A 246 -19.86 2.14 -8.41
N PHE A 247 -19.09 1.07 -8.61
CA PHE A 247 -17.65 1.04 -8.39
C PHE A 247 -16.91 2.09 -9.23
N PHE A 248 -17.14 2.11 -10.54
CA PHE A 248 -16.47 3.07 -11.42
C PHE A 248 -16.83 4.51 -11.11
N GLU A 249 -18.08 4.79 -10.78
CA GLU A 249 -18.49 6.14 -10.37
C GLU A 249 -17.85 6.57 -9.02
N LEU A 250 -17.70 5.63 -8.07
CA LEU A 250 -16.98 5.86 -6.83
C LEU A 250 -15.47 6.11 -7.07
N VAL A 251 -14.87 5.45 -8.06
CA VAL A 251 -13.48 5.71 -8.48
C VAL A 251 -13.36 7.12 -9.07
N ILE A 252 -14.28 7.51 -9.93
CA ILE A 252 -14.32 8.84 -10.57
C ILE A 252 -14.48 9.95 -9.53
N GLY A 253 -15.40 9.78 -8.59
CA GLY A 253 -15.67 10.75 -7.55
C GLY A 253 -14.66 10.75 -6.39
N GLY A 254 -13.83 9.73 -6.30
CA GLY A 254 -12.92 9.50 -5.19
C GLY A 254 -13.64 9.00 -3.93
N ALA A 255 -13.30 7.80 -3.51
CA ALA A 255 -13.85 7.21 -2.30
C ALA A 255 -12.76 6.47 -1.51
N PHE A 256 -12.97 6.33 -0.20
CA PHE A 256 -12.19 5.50 0.69
C PHE A 256 -12.95 4.21 0.95
N ALA A 257 -12.32 3.08 0.66
CA ALA A 257 -12.91 1.75 0.76
C ALA A 257 -12.28 0.96 1.91
N LEU A 258 -13.08 0.09 2.51
CA LEU A 258 -12.74 -0.77 3.63
C LEU A 258 -13.01 -2.23 3.27
N PRO A 259 -12.21 -2.88 2.41
CA PRO A 259 -12.36 -4.28 2.10
C PRO A 259 -12.05 -5.17 3.32
N GLU A 260 -12.92 -6.12 3.60
CA GLU A 260 -12.74 -7.13 4.64
C GLU A 260 -11.87 -8.26 4.10
N THR A 261 -10.61 -8.30 4.53
CA THR A 261 -9.62 -9.25 4.00
C THR A 261 -8.85 -10.00 5.08
N MET A 262 -8.89 -9.55 6.33
CA MET A 262 -8.06 -10.09 7.40
C MET A 262 -8.79 -11.12 8.24
N SER A 263 -8.01 -11.96 8.95
CA SER A 263 -8.48 -12.93 9.93
C SER A 263 -8.27 -12.42 11.34
N GLU A 264 -9.30 -12.50 12.18
CA GLU A 264 -9.20 -12.19 13.60
C GLU A 264 -8.12 -13.05 14.29
N ALA A 265 -8.05 -14.35 13.98
CA ALA A 265 -7.04 -15.24 14.53
C ALA A 265 -5.61 -14.83 14.14
N ASN A 266 -5.38 -14.43 12.88
CA ASN A 266 -4.08 -13.94 12.43
C ASN A 266 -3.69 -12.61 13.10
N LYS A 267 -4.66 -11.74 13.31
CA LYS A 267 -4.45 -10.47 14.03
C LYS A 267 -4.00 -10.74 15.47
N ILE A 268 -4.69 -11.61 16.19
CA ILE A 268 -4.31 -12.02 17.55
C ILE A 268 -2.91 -12.65 17.54
N MET A 269 -2.64 -13.55 16.59
CA MET A 269 -1.33 -14.19 16.45
C MET A 269 -0.20 -13.17 16.27
N ALA A 270 -0.41 -12.12 15.44
CA ALA A 270 0.57 -11.07 15.23
C ALA A 270 0.77 -10.21 16.49
N LEU A 271 -0.31 -9.82 17.19
CA LEU A 271 -0.25 -9.03 18.42
C LEU A 271 0.48 -9.74 19.58
N GLN A 272 0.55 -11.06 19.55
CA GLN A 272 1.27 -11.86 20.56
C GLN A 272 2.78 -11.91 20.33
N GLN A 273 3.29 -11.31 19.25
CA GLN A 273 4.72 -11.33 18.97
C GLN A 273 5.43 -10.16 19.67
N GLY A 274 6.70 -10.37 20.06
CA GLY A 274 7.54 -9.37 20.74
C GLY A 274 8.38 -8.51 19.77
N PHE A 275 7.90 -8.24 18.56
CA PHE A 275 8.62 -7.42 17.57
C PHE A 275 7.79 -6.31 16.94
#